data_9d3945e1a19f941aa0c66731cfa5127a
#
_entry.id   9d3945e1a19f941aa0c66731cfa5127a
#
_cell.length_a   1.000
_cell.length_b   1.000
_cell.length_c   1.000
_cell.angle_alpha   90.00
_cell.angle_beta   90.00
_cell.angle_gamma   90.00
#
_symmetry.space_group_name_H-M   'P 1'
#
loop_
_entity.id
_entity.type
_entity.pdbx_description
1 polymer ?
#
loop_
_entity_poly.entity_id
_entity_poly.type
_entity_poly.pdbx_seq_one_letter_code
_entity_poly.pdbx_strand_id
1 'polypeptide(L)'
;MTGHHSGERIVLASNNAGKVREINQLLASEQITVVAQKEFNIPDAIEDGLSFVENAIKKARHASSLSGLPAIADDSGIEVDALNGAPGIYSARFAGPGASDEENLQKLLSRMEEIPEAKRTARFQCLMVYMRHSEDPTPIIC
;
A
#
# COMPACT_ATOMS: atom_id res chain seq x y z
N MET A 1 -40.32 -6.33 6.88
CA MET A 1 -39.04 -6.76 6.30
C MET A 1 -37.92 -5.97 6.96
N THR A 2 -37.28 -6.56 7.92
CA THR A 2 -36.06 -5.99 8.49
C THR A 2 -34.91 -6.36 7.56
N GLY A 3 -34.62 -5.47 6.62
CA GLY A 3 -33.41 -5.59 5.83
C GLY A 3 -32.20 -5.43 6.76
N HIS A 4 -31.58 -6.54 7.13
CA HIS A 4 -30.24 -6.48 7.64
C HIS A 4 -29.37 -5.93 6.51
N HIS A 5 -29.13 -4.62 6.51
CA HIS A 5 -27.99 -4.10 5.82
C HIS A 5 -26.76 -4.62 6.56
N SER A 6 -26.32 -5.82 6.18
CA SER A 6 -24.99 -6.27 6.53
C SER A 6 -24.04 -5.25 5.90
N GLY A 7 -23.28 -4.53 6.71
CA GLY A 7 -22.34 -3.53 6.22
C GLY A 7 -21.40 -4.12 5.17
N GLU A 8 -21.00 -3.32 4.21
CA GLU A 8 -20.07 -3.71 3.16
C GLU A 8 -18.73 -4.09 3.78
N ARG A 9 -18.14 -5.17 3.33
CA ARG A 9 -16.80 -5.61 3.74
C ARG A 9 -15.83 -5.39 2.60
N ILE A 10 -14.68 -4.83 2.93
CA ILE A 10 -13.60 -4.55 1.98
C ILE A 10 -12.33 -5.18 2.55
N VAL A 11 -11.55 -5.86 1.72
CA VAL A 11 -10.24 -6.37 2.12
C VAL A 11 -9.18 -5.29 1.89
N LEU A 12 -8.33 -5.08 2.89
CA LEU A 12 -7.13 -4.27 2.75
C LEU A 12 -5.96 -5.18 2.38
N ALA A 13 -5.32 -4.90 1.25
CA ALA A 13 -4.18 -5.66 0.75
C ALA A 13 -2.90 -5.28 1.52
N SER A 14 -2.95 -5.42 2.83
CA SER A 14 -1.86 -5.12 3.76
C SER A 14 -2.04 -5.94 5.03
N ASN A 15 -0.94 -6.26 5.68
CA ASN A 15 -0.92 -6.89 6.99
C ASN A 15 -0.65 -5.89 8.12
N ASN A 16 -0.64 -4.60 7.81
CA ASN A 16 -0.40 -3.55 8.79
C ASN A 16 -1.67 -3.26 9.61
N ALA A 17 -1.69 -3.72 10.86
CA ALA A 17 -2.83 -3.55 11.77
C ALA A 17 -3.14 -2.07 12.06
N GLY A 18 -2.16 -1.20 12.02
CA GLY A 18 -2.35 0.25 12.18
C GLY A 18 -3.15 0.84 11.04
N LYS A 19 -2.83 0.48 9.81
CA LYS A 19 -3.58 0.91 8.61
C LYS A 19 -5.02 0.42 8.65
N VAL A 20 -5.24 -0.83 9.03
CA VAL A 20 -6.60 -1.39 9.16
C VAL A 20 -7.42 -0.55 10.15
N ARG A 21 -6.85 -0.23 11.31
CA ARG A 21 -7.54 0.59 12.32
C ARG A 21 -7.85 1.99 11.82
N GLU A 22 -6.89 2.65 11.19
CA GLU A 22 -7.08 4.01 10.66
C GLU A 22 -8.19 4.06 9.62
N ILE A 23 -8.18 3.13 8.68
CA ILE A 23 -9.19 3.11 7.61
C ILE A 23 -10.57 2.77 8.19
N ASN A 24 -10.67 1.84 9.13
CA ASN A 24 -11.93 1.54 9.81
C ASN A 24 -12.49 2.74 10.57
N GLN A 25 -11.65 3.54 11.20
CA GLN A 25 -12.07 4.76 11.86
C GLN A 25 -12.63 5.78 10.88
N LEU A 26 -11.99 5.95 9.73
CA LEU A 26 -12.43 6.87 8.68
C LEU A 26 -13.76 6.43 8.06
N LEU A 27 -14.01 5.15 7.96
CA LEU A 27 -15.20 4.59 7.31
C LEU A 27 -16.31 4.16 8.27
N ALA A 28 -16.15 4.40 9.55
CA ALA A 28 -17.10 3.95 10.58
C ALA A 28 -18.52 4.46 10.35
N SER A 29 -18.68 5.71 9.88
CA SER A 29 -19.98 6.30 9.60
C SER A 29 -20.64 5.77 8.32
N GLU A 30 -19.87 5.12 7.45
CA GLU A 30 -20.34 4.62 6.15
C GLU A 30 -20.79 3.14 6.20
N GLN A 31 -20.79 2.54 7.36
CA GLN A 31 -21.12 1.12 7.56
C GLN A 31 -20.24 0.18 6.72
N ILE A 32 -19.01 0.56 6.51
CA ILE A 32 -18.01 -0.21 5.79
C ILE A 32 -17.00 -0.77 6.79
N THR A 33 -16.74 -2.06 6.73
CA THR A 33 -15.73 -2.73 7.55
C THR A 33 -14.56 -3.14 6.68
N VAL A 34 -13.35 -2.72 7.04
CA VAL A 34 -12.12 -3.10 6.37
C VAL A 34 -11.47 -4.25 7.15
N VAL A 35 -11.11 -5.30 6.44
CA VAL A 35 -10.52 -6.53 7.00
C VAL A 35 -9.14 -6.73 6.40
N ALA A 36 -8.16 -7.04 7.22
CA ALA A 36 -6.80 -7.33 6.74
C ALA A 36 -6.78 -8.60 5.89
N GLN A 37 -5.92 -8.62 4.88
CA GLN A 37 -5.79 -9.79 3.99
C GLN A 37 -5.40 -11.07 4.74
N LYS A 38 -4.67 -10.97 5.84
CA LYS A 38 -4.29 -12.13 6.66
C LYS A 38 -5.48 -12.91 7.24
N GLU A 39 -6.62 -12.23 7.44
CA GLU A 39 -7.85 -12.90 7.92
C GLU A 39 -8.40 -13.91 6.91
N PHE A 40 -7.98 -13.80 5.65
CA PHE A 40 -8.32 -14.72 4.57
C PHE A 40 -7.16 -15.63 4.18
N ASN A 41 -6.08 -15.64 4.97
CA ASN A 41 -4.84 -16.36 4.66
C ASN A 41 -4.26 -16.01 3.28
N ILE A 42 -4.38 -14.76 2.87
CA ILE A 42 -3.88 -14.27 1.59
C ILE A 42 -2.40 -13.94 1.74
N PRO A 43 -1.52 -14.58 0.96
CA PRO A 43 -0.10 -14.22 0.94
C PRO A 43 0.09 -12.87 0.26
N ASP A 44 1.23 -12.23 0.52
CA ASP A 44 1.57 -10.97 -0.12
C ASP A 44 1.67 -11.13 -1.64
N ALA A 45 1.16 -10.14 -2.36
CA ALA A 45 1.27 -10.09 -3.82
C ALA A 45 2.71 -9.83 -4.24
N ILE A 46 3.05 -10.26 -5.44
CA ILE A 46 4.35 -9.95 -6.06
C ILE A 46 4.30 -8.50 -6.55
N GLU A 47 5.18 -7.66 -6.01
CA GLU A 47 5.30 -6.25 -6.36
C GLU A 47 6.44 -6.04 -7.37
N ASP A 48 6.24 -6.51 -8.58
CA ASP A 48 7.21 -6.44 -9.67
C ASP A 48 6.89 -5.34 -10.70
N GLY A 49 5.95 -4.46 -10.41
CA GLY A 49 5.63 -3.29 -11.22
C GLY A 49 6.73 -2.23 -11.14
N LEU A 50 6.77 -1.36 -12.14
CA LEU A 50 7.75 -0.29 -12.23
C LEU A 50 7.22 1.05 -11.71
N SER A 51 5.98 1.08 -11.23
CA SER A 51 5.35 2.29 -10.67
C SER A 51 4.51 1.94 -9.46
N PHE A 52 4.22 2.96 -8.64
CA PHE A 52 3.32 2.81 -7.50
C PHE A 52 1.94 2.33 -7.93
N VAL A 53 1.40 2.86 -9.03
CA VAL A 53 0.06 2.49 -9.49
C VAL A 53 0.00 1.02 -9.94
N GLU A 54 1.01 0.54 -10.64
CA GLU A 54 1.07 -0.86 -11.05
C GLU A 54 1.10 -1.81 -9.84
N ASN A 55 1.93 -1.51 -8.86
CA ASN A 55 2.03 -2.32 -7.65
C ASN A 55 0.75 -2.27 -6.81
N ALA A 56 0.13 -1.11 -6.66
CA ALA A 56 -1.13 -0.98 -5.94
C ALA A 56 -2.26 -1.77 -6.63
N ILE A 57 -2.36 -1.70 -7.95
CA ILE A 57 -3.34 -2.49 -8.71
C ILE A 57 -3.09 -3.98 -8.53
N LYS A 58 -1.86 -4.44 -8.63
CA LYS A 58 -1.50 -5.85 -8.41
C LYS A 58 -1.92 -6.34 -7.04
N LYS A 59 -1.63 -5.57 -6.01
CA LYS A 59 -2.00 -5.90 -4.63
C LYS A 59 -3.52 -5.96 -4.44
N ALA A 60 -4.25 -4.97 -4.94
CA ALA A 60 -5.71 -4.95 -4.83
C ALA A 60 -6.34 -6.12 -5.60
N ARG A 61 -5.90 -6.38 -6.81
CA ARG A 61 -6.41 -7.48 -7.64
C ARG A 61 -6.16 -8.83 -7.01
N HIS A 62 -4.97 -9.03 -6.46
CA HIS A 62 -4.60 -10.25 -5.75
C HIS A 62 -5.50 -10.49 -4.53
N ALA A 63 -5.65 -9.48 -3.68
CA ALA A 63 -6.49 -9.57 -2.49
C ALA A 63 -7.97 -9.80 -2.83
N SER A 64 -8.49 -9.09 -3.84
CA SER A 64 -9.87 -9.25 -4.30
C SER A 64 -10.11 -10.63 -4.89
N SER A 65 -9.17 -11.14 -5.68
CA SER A 65 -9.26 -12.48 -6.28
C SER A 65 -9.36 -13.59 -5.24
N LEU A 66 -8.59 -13.50 -4.17
CA LEU A 66 -8.54 -14.55 -3.14
C LEU A 66 -9.59 -14.39 -2.03
N SER A 67 -10.10 -13.19 -1.82
CA SER A 67 -11.13 -12.94 -0.81
C SER A 67 -12.55 -12.95 -1.37
N GLY A 68 -12.72 -12.69 -2.65
CA GLY A 68 -14.03 -12.48 -3.26
C GLY A 68 -14.69 -11.16 -2.88
N LEU A 69 -13.95 -10.24 -2.28
CA LEU A 69 -14.42 -8.93 -1.79
C LEU A 69 -13.82 -7.78 -2.61
N PRO A 70 -14.45 -6.61 -2.59
CA PRO A 70 -13.76 -5.39 -3.01
C PRO A 70 -12.47 -5.22 -2.22
N ALA A 71 -11.46 -4.63 -2.84
CA ALA A 71 -10.15 -4.48 -2.21
C ALA A 71 -9.64 -3.04 -2.28
N ILE A 72 -8.98 -2.63 -1.21
CA ILE A 72 -8.18 -1.41 -1.17
C ILE A 72 -6.72 -1.84 -1.06
N ALA A 73 -5.85 -1.21 -1.84
CA ALA A 73 -4.42 -1.33 -1.70
C ALA A 73 -3.80 0.06 -1.71
N ASP A 74 -2.72 0.22 -0.98
CA ASP A 74 -1.87 1.38 -1.07
C ASP A 74 -0.48 0.95 -1.49
N ASP A 75 0.22 1.83 -2.18
CA ASP A 75 1.65 1.73 -2.38
C ASP A 75 2.26 3.10 -2.12
N SER A 76 3.32 3.12 -1.33
CA SER A 76 3.93 4.36 -0.87
C SER A 76 5.44 4.22 -0.80
N GLY A 77 6.12 5.34 -0.86
CA GLY A 77 7.56 5.37 -0.75
C GLY A 77 8.10 6.79 -0.74
N ILE A 78 9.38 6.89 -0.47
CA ILE A 78 10.11 8.15 -0.50
C ILE A 78 10.93 8.27 -1.79
N GLU A 79 10.80 9.40 -2.46
CA GLU A 79 11.60 9.74 -3.63
C GLU A 79 12.60 10.83 -3.23
N VAL A 80 13.88 10.57 -3.42
CA VAL A 80 14.95 11.54 -3.12
C VAL A 80 15.52 12.07 -4.44
N ASP A 81 15.46 13.37 -4.62
CA ASP A 81 15.85 13.99 -5.89
C ASP A 81 17.33 13.75 -6.23
N ALA A 82 18.21 13.85 -5.25
CA ALA A 82 19.64 13.60 -5.44
C ALA A 82 19.97 12.14 -5.80
N LEU A 83 19.04 11.22 -5.59
CA LEU A 83 19.17 9.80 -5.94
C LEU A 83 18.30 9.43 -7.15
N ASN A 84 17.91 10.41 -7.96
CA ASN A 84 17.06 10.25 -9.14
C ASN A 84 15.73 9.53 -8.83
N GLY A 85 15.14 9.85 -7.68
CA GLY A 85 13.88 9.31 -7.23
C GLY A 85 13.99 8.01 -6.41
N ALA A 86 15.19 7.46 -6.24
CA ALA A 86 15.36 6.31 -5.35
C ALA A 86 15.15 6.72 -3.88
N PRO A 87 14.70 5.82 -2.99
CA PRO A 87 14.33 4.42 -3.23
C PRO A 87 12.98 4.21 -3.94
N GLY A 88 12.06 5.20 -3.95
CA GLY A 88 10.81 5.13 -4.70
C GLY A 88 9.98 3.88 -4.37
N ILE A 89 9.61 3.11 -5.38
CA ILE A 89 8.83 1.87 -5.20
C ILE A 89 9.55 0.79 -4.38
N TYR A 90 10.86 0.92 -4.19
CA TYR A 90 11.68 -0.02 -3.43
C TYR A 90 11.87 0.39 -1.97
N SER A 91 11.17 1.43 -1.50
CA SER A 91 11.39 2.00 -0.16
C SER A 91 11.29 0.97 0.96
N ALA A 92 10.30 0.09 0.91
CA ALA A 92 10.08 -0.92 1.95
C ALA A 92 11.14 -2.05 1.95
N ARG A 93 11.91 -2.19 0.88
CA ARG A 93 12.94 -3.22 0.70
C ARG A 93 14.26 -2.65 0.20
N PHE A 94 14.53 -1.39 0.49
CA PHE A 94 15.72 -0.69 0.00
C PHE A 94 17.02 -1.34 0.47
N ALA A 95 17.05 -1.81 1.71
CA ALA A 95 18.18 -2.53 2.28
C ALA A 95 18.15 -4.04 1.97
N GLY A 96 17.16 -4.50 1.22
CA GLY A 96 17.00 -5.89 0.82
C GLY A 96 15.65 -6.47 1.20
N PRO A 97 15.32 -7.68 0.70
CA PRO A 97 14.08 -8.36 1.04
C PRO A 97 13.96 -8.56 2.55
N GLY A 98 12.81 -8.23 3.12
CA GLY A 98 12.56 -8.39 4.56
C GLY A 98 13.28 -7.40 5.48
N ALA A 99 13.92 -6.36 4.91
CA ALA A 99 14.59 -5.34 5.71
C ALA A 99 13.61 -4.60 6.62
N SER A 100 14.08 -4.22 7.80
CA SER A 100 13.34 -3.37 8.72
C SER A 100 13.33 -1.92 8.25
N ASP A 101 12.42 -1.13 8.79
CA ASP A 101 12.37 0.32 8.52
C ASP A 101 13.69 0.98 8.89
N GLU A 102 14.29 0.59 10.00
CA GLU A 102 15.58 1.10 10.45
C GLU A 102 16.70 0.76 9.45
N GLU A 103 16.76 -0.46 8.98
CA GLU A 103 17.77 -0.87 7.97
C GLU A 103 17.61 -0.08 6.68
N ASN A 104 16.38 0.13 6.23
CA ASN A 104 16.09 0.94 5.05
C ASN A 104 16.51 2.40 5.24
N LEU A 105 16.23 2.97 6.42
CA LEU A 105 16.62 4.32 6.78
C LEU A 105 18.14 4.47 6.81
N GLN A 106 18.85 3.54 7.44
CA GLN A 106 20.31 3.58 7.54
C GLN A 106 20.96 3.49 6.16
N LYS A 107 20.45 2.65 5.28
CA LYS A 107 20.93 2.59 3.91
C LYS A 107 20.71 3.91 3.17
N LEU A 108 19.54 4.51 3.33
CA LEU A 108 19.22 5.80 2.70
C LEU A 108 20.17 6.90 3.19
N LEU A 109 20.38 7.00 4.51
CA LEU A 109 21.30 7.97 5.09
C LEU A 109 22.72 7.76 4.60
N SER A 110 23.19 6.53 4.50
CA SER A 110 24.50 6.17 3.95
C SER A 110 24.64 6.67 2.50
N ARG A 111 23.63 6.50 1.69
CA ARG A 111 23.62 6.97 0.29
C ARG A 111 23.58 8.49 0.18
N MET A 112 23.21 9.18 1.25
CA MET A 112 23.08 10.65 1.31
C MET A 112 24.29 11.33 1.94
N GLU A 113 25.27 10.61 2.48
CA GLU A 113 26.38 11.16 3.26
C GLU A 113 27.11 12.30 2.55
N GLU A 114 27.38 12.16 1.26
CA GLU A 114 28.13 13.13 0.47
C GLU A 114 27.24 14.20 -0.19
N ILE A 115 25.94 14.16 0.06
CA ILE A 115 25.00 15.10 -0.53
C ILE A 115 24.81 16.28 0.43
N PRO A 116 25.08 17.52 -0.03
CA PRO A 116 24.85 18.71 0.79
C PRO A 116 23.39 18.81 1.24
N GLU A 117 23.15 19.30 2.44
CA GLU A 117 21.81 19.46 3.01
C GLU A 117 20.85 20.19 2.07
N ALA A 118 21.32 21.26 1.42
CA ALA A 118 20.52 22.04 0.48
C ALA A 118 20.04 21.24 -0.75
N LYS A 119 20.65 20.08 -1.02
CA LYS A 119 20.31 19.20 -2.16
C LYS A 119 19.60 17.91 -1.71
N ARG A 120 19.20 17.82 -0.44
CA ARG A 120 18.51 16.66 0.12
C ARG A 120 16.99 16.77 0.06
N THR A 121 16.47 17.35 -1.03
CA THR A 121 15.02 17.43 -1.22
C THR A 121 14.44 16.06 -1.52
N ALA A 122 13.30 15.78 -0.91
CA ALA A 122 12.63 14.50 -1.04
C ALA A 122 11.12 14.70 -0.88
N ARG A 123 10.35 13.70 -1.29
CA ARG A 123 8.90 13.68 -1.12
C ARG A 123 8.41 12.27 -0.85
N PHE A 124 7.36 12.15 -0.06
CA PHE A 124 6.61 10.91 0.03
C PHE A 124 5.56 10.88 -1.07
N GLN A 125 5.48 9.73 -1.74
CA GLN A 125 4.37 9.38 -2.62
C GLN A 125 3.50 8.37 -1.91
N CYS A 126 2.20 8.55 -1.98
CA CYS A 126 1.22 7.58 -1.51
C CYS A 126 0.11 7.48 -2.54
N LEU A 127 -0.13 6.29 -3.01
CA LEU A 127 -1.16 6.01 -4.00
C LEU A 127 -2.07 4.93 -3.47
N MET A 128 -3.37 5.15 -3.56
CA MET A 128 -4.40 4.19 -3.15
C MET A 128 -5.22 3.75 -4.35
N VAL A 129 -5.57 2.46 -4.36
CA VAL A 129 -6.44 1.87 -5.36
C VAL A 129 -7.61 1.20 -4.66
N TYR A 130 -8.82 1.48 -5.13
CA TYR A 130 -10.02 0.73 -4.77
C TYR A 130 -10.49 -0.06 -5.97
N MET A 131 -10.66 -1.36 -5.79
CA MET A 131 -11.08 -2.29 -6.83
C MET A 131 -12.36 -3.00 -6.38
N ARG A 132 -13.40 -2.90 -7.20
CA ARG A 132 -14.73 -3.45 -6.86
C ARG A 132 -14.76 -4.98 -6.93
N HIS A 133 -13.97 -5.55 -7.82
CA HIS A 133 -13.77 -7.00 -7.98
C HIS A 133 -12.43 -7.25 -8.68
N SER A 134 -12.00 -8.50 -8.72
CA SER A 134 -10.66 -8.86 -9.23
C SER A 134 -10.42 -8.54 -10.71
N GLU A 135 -11.48 -8.40 -11.49
CA GLU A 135 -11.41 -8.08 -12.92
C GLU A 135 -11.89 -6.66 -13.23
N ASP A 136 -11.93 -5.78 -12.22
CA ASP A 136 -12.38 -4.40 -12.39
C ASP A 136 -11.50 -3.67 -13.42
N PRO A 137 -12.07 -3.26 -14.57
CA PRO A 137 -11.31 -2.57 -15.61
C PRO A 137 -11.12 -1.08 -15.33
N THR A 138 -11.83 -0.54 -14.35
CA THR A 138 -11.83 0.88 -14.02
C THR A 138 -11.73 1.10 -12.51
N PRO A 139 -10.63 0.63 -11.87
CA PRO A 139 -10.44 0.86 -10.46
C PRO A 139 -10.33 2.35 -10.15
N ILE A 140 -10.71 2.75 -8.94
CA ILE A 140 -10.54 4.12 -8.48
C ILE A 140 -9.10 4.28 -7.97
N ILE A 141 -8.41 5.29 -8.46
CA ILE A 141 -7.02 5.59 -8.13
C ILE A 141 -6.94 6.99 -7.54
N CYS A 142 -6.30 7.09 -6.37
CA CYS A 142 -6.03 8.37 -5.69
C CYS A 142 -4.56 8.52 -5.36
#